data_aeea30f88796158bd8dc9c1600a917c4
#
_entry.id   aeea30f88796158bd8dc9c1600a917c4
#
_cell.length_a   1.000
_cell.length_b   1.000
_cell.length_c   1.000
_cell.angle_alpha   90.00
_cell.angle_beta   90.00
_cell.angle_gamma   90.00
#
_symmetry.space_group_name_H-M   'P 1'
#
loop_
_entity.id
_entity.type
_entity.pdbx_description
1 polymer ?
#
loop_
_entity_poly.entity_id
_entity_poly.type
_entity_poly.pdbx_seq_one_letter_code
_entity_poly.pdbx_strand_id
1 'polypeptide(L)'
;MKKMNRILSALLAAATFGVAHAAGTVGNTLPADFPVIEDTSLGKPVIGFGAAGPVVHTPVIFLHGNNDTPFPTACNPYGRMQAMAQSLADSGYATSELWGLGYEGDQCDLAAHPTHRSGIAHTNAANVPDLRRFVLAVLAFTGAKEVDIVAHSLGVTLAREWMRQDEAGRLVRRFVAIDGPNGGIINCSPNAANYWQAPAAGGFTPASEVCVELGSPNTRFLKLLNAEPGVEPGRDHGGPRTLVVRNADKSFVFFPVQDGYIAPVPAEDSFGHPTDFSNSAALQGARQLDLTGQGAYDPILGTGHLGILNSPQTRQATFEFLTAHPPRR
;
A
#
# COMPACT_ATOMS: atom_id res chain seq x y z
N MET A 1 -42.30 66.77 17.25
CA MET A 1 -42.78 65.38 17.25
C MET A 1 -42.15 64.68 16.10
N LYS A 2 -41.01 63.90 16.32
CA LYS A 2 -40.33 63.12 15.34
C LYS A 2 -40.56 61.64 15.64
N LYS A 3 -41.23 60.90 14.73
CA LYS A 3 -41.44 59.46 14.83
C LYS A 3 -40.18 58.73 14.36
N MET A 4 -39.63 57.94 15.23
CA MET A 4 -38.49 57.12 15.00
C MET A 4 -38.93 55.69 14.57
N ASN A 5 -38.81 55.37 13.30
CA ASN A 5 -39.08 54.04 12.79
C ASN A 5 -37.89 53.11 13.12
N ARG A 6 -38.13 52.09 13.92
CA ARG A 6 -37.18 50.97 14.16
C ARG A 6 -37.42 49.91 13.10
N ILE A 7 -36.42 49.72 12.22
CA ILE A 7 -36.38 48.60 11.32
C ILE A 7 -35.74 47.43 12.07
N LEU A 8 -36.53 46.38 12.27
CA LEU A 8 -36.08 45.11 12.86
C LEU A 8 -35.52 44.25 11.72
N SER A 9 -34.19 44.13 11.61
CA SER A 9 -33.54 43.20 10.68
C SER A 9 -33.48 41.81 11.33
N ALA A 10 -34.29 40.88 10.85
CA ALA A 10 -34.20 39.48 11.23
C ALA A 10 -33.07 38.80 10.42
N LEU A 11 -31.97 38.41 11.08
CA LEU A 11 -30.96 37.53 10.53
C LEU A 11 -31.53 36.11 10.53
N LEU A 12 -31.81 35.58 9.36
CA LEU A 12 -32.02 34.15 9.14
C LEU A 12 -30.67 33.46 9.16
N ALA A 13 -30.32 32.79 10.24
CA ALA A 13 -29.19 31.86 10.28
C ALA A 13 -29.63 30.57 9.58
N ALA A 14 -29.14 30.34 8.36
CA ALA A 14 -29.28 29.05 7.67
C ALA A 14 -28.36 28.06 8.36
N ALA A 15 -28.94 27.24 9.22
CA ALA A 15 -28.25 26.06 9.76
C ALA A 15 -28.11 25.03 8.63
N THR A 16 -26.93 24.93 8.03
CA THR A 16 -26.58 23.81 7.17
C THR A 16 -26.42 22.57 8.05
N PHE A 17 -27.47 21.76 8.12
CA PHE A 17 -27.34 20.41 8.67
C PHE A 17 -26.45 19.61 7.73
N GLY A 18 -25.17 19.48 8.09
CA GLY A 18 -24.32 18.47 7.49
C GLY A 18 -24.96 17.12 7.76
N VAL A 19 -25.38 16.41 6.71
CA VAL A 19 -25.81 15.02 6.81
C VAL A 19 -24.56 14.25 7.19
N ALA A 20 -24.43 13.88 8.47
CA ALA A 20 -23.44 12.91 8.88
C ALA A 20 -23.82 11.59 8.19
N HIS A 21 -23.12 11.26 7.11
CA HIS A 21 -23.18 9.93 6.54
C HIS A 21 -22.59 9.00 7.61
N ALA A 22 -23.40 8.05 8.07
CA ALA A 22 -22.88 6.98 8.91
C ALA A 22 -21.75 6.30 8.14
N ALA A 23 -20.56 6.26 8.73
CA ALA A 23 -19.42 5.56 8.13
C ALA A 23 -19.85 4.13 7.82
N GLY A 24 -19.76 3.72 6.54
CA GLY A 24 -20.06 2.37 6.13
C GLY A 24 -18.99 1.41 6.62
N THR A 25 -19.32 0.14 6.77
CA THR A 25 -18.33 -0.89 7.06
C THR A 25 -17.70 -1.36 5.75
N VAL A 26 -16.37 -1.33 5.69
CA VAL A 26 -15.61 -1.88 4.54
C VAL A 26 -15.78 -3.38 4.52
N GLY A 27 -16.35 -3.90 3.43
CA GLY A 27 -16.59 -5.33 3.23
C GLY A 27 -15.31 -6.11 2.89
N ASN A 28 -15.51 -7.38 2.58
CA ASN A 28 -14.45 -8.31 2.15
C ASN A 28 -14.77 -8.97 0.80
N THR A 29 -15.62 -8.35 0.02
CA THR A 29 -16.00 -8.81 -1.32
C THR A 29 -16.00 -7.65 -2.30
N LEU A 30 -15.83 -7.96 -3.58
CA LEU A 30 -16.08 -7.04 -4.68
C LEU A 30 -17.58 -7.00 -5.00
N PRO A 31 -18.11 -5.91 -5.57
CA PRO A 31 -19.49 -5.88 -6.06
C PRO A 31 -19.77 -7.01 -7.07
N ALA A 32 -21.00 -7.51 -7.12
CA ALA A 32 -21.37 -8.64 -7.97
C ALA A 32 -21.16 -8.39 -9.48
N ASP A 33 -21.26 -7.14 -9.89
CA ASP A 33 -21.07 -6.67 -11.26
C ASP A 33 -19.66 -6.12 -11.54
N PHE A 34 -18.75 -6.19 -10.56
CA PHE A 34 -17.36 -5.87 -10.78
C PHE A 34 -16.67 -6.95 -11.62
N PRO A 35 -15.84 -6.58 -12.61
CA PRO A 35 -15.18 -7.59 -13.45
C PRO A 35 -14.33 -8.55 -12.63
N VAL A 36 -14.39 -9.83 -12.97
CA VAL A 36 -13.50 -10.83 -12.37
C VAL A 36 -12.06 -10.55 -12.83
N ILE A 37 -11.17 -10.37 -11.86
CA ILE A 37 -9.75 -10.24 -12.12
C ILE A 37 -9.09 -11.58 -11.81
N GLU A 38 -8.35 -12.10 -12.75
CA GLU A 38 -7.69 -13.40 -12.61
C GLU A 38 -6.27 -13.21 -12.07
N ASP A 39 -5.94 -13.97 -11.04
CA ASP A 39 -4.56 -14.06 -10.53
C ASP A 39 -3.69 -14.77 -11.57
N THR A 40 -2.85 -14.03 -12.27
CA THR A 40 -1.99 -14.54 -13.34
C THR A 40 -0.95 -15.54 -12.84
N SER A 41 -0.60 -15.51 -11.56
CA SER A 41 0.37 -16.41 -10.95
C SER A 41 -0.23 -17.78 -10.61
N LEU A 42 -1.53 -17.83 -10.31
CA LEU A 42 -2.25 -19.04 -9.89
C LEU A 42 -3.33 -19.48 -10.88
N GLY A 43 -3.67 -18.66 -11.87
CA GLY A 43 -4.74 -18.93 -12.83
C GLY A 43 -6.14 -18.97 -12.22
N LYS A 44 -6.38 -18.24 -11.14
CA LYS A 44 -7.66 -18.15 -10.42
C LYS A 44 -8.01 -16.69 -10.13
N PRO A 45 -9.29 -16.37 -9.85
CA PRO A 45 -9.68 -15.01 -9.51
C PRO A 45 -8.93 -14.49 -8.28
N VAL A 46 -8.51 -13.24 -8.33
CA VAL A 46 -7.98 -12.52 -7.16
C VAL A 46 -9.11 -12.24 -6.18
N ILE A 47 -8.77 -12.10 -4.91
CA ILE A 47 -9.69 -11.60 -3.89
C ILE A 47 -9.61 -10.07 -3.80
N GLY A 48 -10.63 -9.46 -3.22
CA GLY A 48 -10.63 -8.01 -3.05
C GLY A 48 -11.85 -7.52 -2.30
N PHE A 49 -11.84 -6.24 -2.00
CA PHE A 49 -13.01 -5.54 -1.48
C PHE A 49 -13.29 -4.25 -2.25
N GLY A 50 -14.52 -3.83 -2.22
CA GLY A 50 -15.04 -2.60 -2.83
C GLY A 50 -16.55 -2.57 -2.67
N ALA A 51 -17.17 -1.47 -3.04
CA ALA A 51 -18.62 -1.33 -3.00
C ALA A 51 -19.14 -0.49 -4.16
N ALA A 52 -20.38 -0.75 -4.57
CA ALA A 52 -21.12 0.13 -5.45
C ALA A 52 -21.67 1.33 -4.65
N GLY A 53 -21.74 2.50 -5.27
CA GLY A 53 -22.30 3.69 -4.64
C GLY A 53 -21.75 5.00 -5.20
N PRO A 54 -22.19 6.12 -4.67
CA PRO A 54 -21.68 7.44 -5.06
C PRO A 54 -20.18 7.56 -4.77
N VAL A 55 -19.48 8.32 -5.62
CA VAL A 55 -18.06 8.63 -5.49
C VAL A 55 -17.91 10.15 -5.44
N VAL A 56 -17.39 10.65 -4.33
CA VAL A 56 -17.15 12.08 -4.08
C VAL A 56 -15.64 12.35 -4.03
N HIS A 57 -14.89 11.46 -3.38
CA HIS A 57 -13.43 11.52 -3.35
C HIS A 57 -12.82 10.66 -4.46
N THR A 58 -11.58 10.92 -4.79
CA THR A 58 -10.82 10.02 -5.67
C THR A 58 -10.78 8.62 -5.05
N PRO A 59 -11.15 7.57 -5.79
CA PRO A 59 -11.09 6.20 -5.27
C PRO A 59 -9.69 5.82 -4.81
N VAL A 60 -9.60 5.11 -3.71
CA VAL A 60 -8.34 4.66 -3.10
C VAL A 60 -8.19 3.16 -3.30
N ILE A 61 -7.06 2.75 -3.87
CA ILE A 61 -6.69 1.33 -4.03
C ILE A 61 -5.67 0.97 -2.96
N PHE A 62 -5.94 -0.11 -2.23
CA PHE A 62 -5.11 -0.65 -1.16
C PHE A 62 -4.37 -1.89 -1.65
N LEU A 63 -3.03 -1.88 -1.49
CA LEU A 63 -2.15 -2.97 -1.90
C LEU A 63 -1.36 -3.48 -0.69
N HIS A 64 -1.52 -4.76 -0.40
CA HIS A 64 -0.85 -5.43 0.73
C HIS A 64 0.62 -5.77 0.44
N GLY A 65 1.33 -6.29 1.42
CA GLY A 65 2.70 -6.79 1.30
C GLY A 65 2.78 -8.25 0.85
N ASN A 66 3.99 -8.75 0.67
CA ASN A 66 4.25 -10.16 0.37
C ASN A 66 3.62 -11.07 1.42
N ASN A 67 2.98 -12.15 1.00
CA ASN A 67 2.29 -13.12 1.86
C ASN A 67 1.21 -12.50 2.78
N ASP A 68 0.64 -11.38 2.41
CA ASP A 68 -0.51 -10.81 3.09
C ASP A 68 -1.76 -10.88 2.20
N THR A 69 -2.88 -10.42 2.71
CA THR A 69 -4.17 -10.38 2.03
C THR A 69 -4.82 -9.01 2.29
N PRO A 70 -5.75 -8.55 1.43
CA PRO A 70 -6.37 -7.24 1.62
C PRO A 70 -7.27 -7.17 2.86
N PHE A 71 -7.79 -8.30 3.31
CA PHE A 71 -8.62 -8.49 4.51
C PHE A 71 -8.34 -9.87 5.12
N PRO A 72 -8.71 -10.13 6.39
CA PRO A 72 -8.52 -11.43 7.02
C PRO A 72 -9.25 -12.56 6.26
N THR A 73 -8.52 -13.63 5.95
CA THR A 73 -9.06 -14.85 5.35
C THR A 73 -8.99 -16.02 6.32
N ALA A 74 -9.55 -17.17 5.95
CA ALA A 74 -9.46 -18.38 6.75
C ALA A 74 -8.00 -18.86 6.94
N CYS A 75 -7.11 -18.50 6.02
CA CYS A 75 -5.72 -18.97 5.99
C CYS A 75 -4.70 -17.87 6.30
N ASN A 76 -5.10 -16.61 6.25
CA ASN A 76 -4.32 -15.46 6.66
C ASN A 76 -5.16 -14.53 7.54
N PRO A 77 -4.93 -14.51 8.86
CA PRO A 77 -5.73 -13.71 9.77
C PRO A 77 -5.35 -12.22 9.79
N TYR A 78 -4.36 -11.81 9.03
CA TYR A 78 -3.79 -10.46 9.15
C TYR A 78 -4.54 -9.42 8.36
N GLY A 79 -4.60 -9.46 7.04
CA GLY A 79 -5.45 -8.65 6.17
C GLY A 79 -5.59 -7.16 6.55
N ARG A 80 -4.48 -6.46 6.83
CA ARG A 80 -4.50 -5.15 7.49
C ARG A 80 -4.97 -3.99 6.61
N MET A 81 -5.03 -4.19 5.29
CA MET A 81 -5.45 -3.13 4.37
C MET A 81 -6.92 -2.77 4.54
N GLN A 82 -7.78 -3.74 4.89
CA GLN A 82 -9.17 -3.47 5.23
C GLN A 82 -9.30 -2.55 6.45
N ALA A 83 -8.47 -2.76 7.48
CA ALA A 83 -8.47 -1.90 8.67
C ALA A 83 -7.96 -0.48 8.36
N MET A 84 -7.02 -0.33 7.43
CA MET A 84 -6.59 0.97 6.92
C MET A 84 -7.71 1.64 6.13
N ALA A 85 -8.40 0.92 5.25
CA ALA A 85 -9.55 1.41 4.50
C ALA A 85 -10.68 1.82 5.44
N GLN A 86 -10.98 1.02 6.49
CA GLN A 86 -11.99 1.37 7.50
C GLN A 86 -11.66 2.70 8.18
N SER A 87 -10.39 2.98 8.49
CA SER A 87 -10.01 4.26 9.10
C SER A 87 -10.30 5.46 8.20
N LEU A 88 -10.25 5.29 6.88
CA LEU A 88 -10.67 6.33 5.92
C LEU A 88 -12.20 6.43 5.86
N ALA A 89 -12.92 5.31 5.90
CA ALA A 89 -14.38 5.34 5.99
C ALA A 89 -14.86 6.06 7.25
N ASP A 90 -14.25 5.78 8.40
CA ASP A 90 -14.54 6.45 9.67
C ASP A 90 -14.21 7.95 9.61
N SER A 91 -13.34 8.35 8.69
CA SER A 91 -12.92 9.74 8.46
C SER A 91 -13.70 10.43 7.33
N GLY A 92 -14.72 9.79 6.75
CA GLY A 92 -15.66 10.40 5.81
C GLY A 92 -15.58 9.93 4.35
N TYR A 93 -14.73 8.95 4.02
CA TYR A 93 -14.81 8.29 2.71
C TYR A 93 -16.03 7.37 2.64
N ALA A 94 -16.69 7.32 1.50
CA ALA A 94 -17.69 6.29 1.22
C ALA A 94 -17.01 4.93 0.97
N THR A 95 -17.65 3.84 1.33
CA THR A 95 -17.11 2.48 1.04
C THR A 95 -16.94 2.22 -0.45
N SER A 96 -17.74 2.87 -1.30
CA SER A 96 -17.63 2.85 -2.76
C SER A 96 -16.36 3.55 -3.30
N GLU A 97 -15.64 4.26 -2.46
CA GLU A 97 -14.38 4.92 -2.78
C GLU A 97 -13.15 4.11 -2.33
N LEU A 98 -13.36 2.97 -1.65
CA LEU A 98 -12.30 2.19 -1.01
C LEU A 98 -12.23 0.79 -1.62
N TRP A 99 -11.09 0.48 -2.25
CA TRP A 99 -10.92 -0.72 -3.06
C TRP A 99 -9.64 -1.45 -2.67
N GLY A 100 -9.72 -2.75 -2.39
CA GLY A 100 -8.55 -3.56 -2.03
C GLY A 100 -8.32 -4.67 -3.04
N LEU A 101 -7.07 -4.85 -3.46
CA LEU A 101 -6.64 -5.94 -4.34
C LEU A 101 -5.82 -6.96 -3.56
N GLY A 102 -6.23 -8.22 -3.60
CA GLY A 102 -5.48 -9.38 -3.12
C GLY A 102 -4.81 -10.11 -4.28
N TYR A 103 -3.70 -9.57 -4.75
CA TYR A 103 -2.99 -10.05 -5.93
C TYR A 103 -2.30 -11.41 -5.73
N GLU A 104 -2.09 -11.84 -4.48
CA GLU A 104 -1.58 -13.17 -4.13
C GLU A 104 -2.70 -14.15 -3.70
N GLY A 105 -3.96 -13.85 -3.99
CA GLY A 105 -5.11 -14.67 -3.62
C GLY A 105 -5.41 -14.68 -2.12
N ASP A 106 -6.11 -15.73 -1.65
CA ASP A 106 -6.54 -15.87 -0.26
C ASP A 106 -5.53 -16.58 0.65
N GLN A 107 -4.39 -17.01 0.09
CA GLN A 107 -3.32 -17.75 0.77
C GLN A 107 -3.70 -19.17 1.24
N CYS A 108 -4.91 -19.66 0.98
CA CYS A 108 -5.35 -20.96 1.47
C CYS A 108 -4.65 -22.13 0.78
N ASP A 109 -4.25 -21.97 -0.46
CA ASP A 109 -3.45 -22.96 -1.18
C ASP A 109 -2.07 -23.13 -0.55
N LEU A 110 -1.45 -22.04 -0.05
CA LEU A 110 -0.17 -22.09 0.66
C LEU A 110 -0.27 -22.74 2.02
N ALA A 111 -1.37 -22.52 2.77
CA ALA A 111 -1.59 -23.16 4.05
C ALA A 111 -1.77 -24.68 3.91
N ALA A 112 -2.48 -25.12 2.85
CA ALA A 112 -2.69 -26.53 2.56
C ALA A 112 -1.47 -27.21 1.93
N HIS A 113 -0.76 -26.50 1.06
CA HIS A 113 0.36 -27.00 0.27
C HIS A 113 1.45 -25.94 0.13
N PRO A 114 2.37 -25.78 1.12
CA PRO A 114 3.34 -24.70 1.16
C PRO A 114 4.29 -24.61 -0.05
N THR A 115 4.39 -25.67 -0.86
CA THR A 115 5.22 -25.70 -2.06
C THR A 115 4.41 -25.66 -3.36
N HIS A 116 3.09 -25.47 -3.27
CA HIS A 116 2.21 -25.55 -4.44
C HIS A 116 2.38 -24.34 -5.36
N ARG A 117 2.55 -23.15 -4.78
CA ARG A 117 2.72 -21.90 -5.52
C ARG A 117 4.17 -21.77 -6.00
N SER A 118 4.34 -21.34 -7.24
CA SER A 118 5.66 -20.94 -7.73
C SER A 118 6.15 -19.70 -7.00
N GLY A 119 7.45 -19.60 -6.72
CA GLY A 119 8.07 -18.40 -6.18
C GLY A 119 7.84 -17.15 -7.03
N ILE A 120 7.62 -17.32 -8.34
CA ILE A 120 7.27 -16.24 -9.27
C ILE A 120 5.98 -15.52 -8.84
N ALA A 121 5.03 -16.22 -8.21
CA ALA A 121 3.79 -15.63 -7.72
C ALA A 121 4.01 -14.46 -6.72
N HIS A 122 5.16 -14.43 -6.07
CA HIS A 122 5.56 -13.41 -5.10
C HIS A 122 6.42 -12.30 -5.70
N THR A 123 6.55 -12.23 -7.03
CA THR A 123 7.30 -11.16 -7.71
C THR A 123 6.39 -10.01 -8.12
N ASN A 124 6.98 -8.82 -8.22
CA ASN A 124 6.25 -7.66 -8.74
C ASN A 124 5.83 -7.89 -10.19
N ALA A 125 6.74 -8.40 -11.02
CA ALA A 125 6.49 -8.59 -12.46
C ALA A 125 5.28 -9.49 -12.74
N ALA A 126 5.10 -10.57 -11.97
CA ALA A 126 3.98 -11.50 -12.15
C ALA A 126 2.62 -10.85 -11.79
N ASN A 127 2.60 -9.91 -10.86
CA ASN A 127 1.37 -9.31 -10.31
C ASN A 127 0.97 -7.98 -10.98
N VAL A 128 1.83 -7.37 -11.80
CA VAL A 128 1.50 -6.15 -12.56
C VAL A 128 0.26 -6.32 -13.45
N PRO A 129 0.07 -7.42 -14.19
CA PRO A 129 -1.13 -7.58 -15.02
C PRO A 129 -2.43 -7.55 -14.23
N ASP A 130 -2.46 -8.10 -13.02
CA ASP A 130 -3.65 -8.10 -12.17
C ASP A 130 -3.92 -6.71 -11.60
N LEU A 131 -2.88 -6.01 -11.13
CA LEU A 131 -3.01 -4.62 -10.69
C LEU A 131 -3.51 -3.71 -11.82
N ARG A 132 -2.95 -3.84 -13.02
CA ARG A 132 -3.40 -3.10 -14.21
C ARG A 132 -4.88 -3.29 -14.46
N ARG A 133 -5.34 -4.53 -14.55
CA ARG A 133 -6.76 -4.85 -14.79
C ARG A 133 -7.64 -4.32 -13.66
N PHE A 134 -7.20 -4.45 -12.41
CA PHE A 134 -7.96 -3.98 -11.27
C PHE A 134 -8.11 -2.45 -11.26
N VAL A 135 -7.04 -1.69 -11.49
CA VAL A 135 -7.11 -0.22 -11.56
C VAL A 135 -8.05 0.22 -12.67
N LEU A 136 -7.92 -0.36 -13.87
CA LEU A 136 -8.79 -0.01 -14.99
C LEU A 136 -10.25 -0.37 -14.71
N ALA A 137 -10.52 -1.50 -14.04
CA ALA A 137 -11.86 -1.89 -13.62
C ALA A 137 -12.44 -0.90 -12.59
N VAL A 138 -11.66 -0.49 -11.59
CA VAL A 138 -12.10 0.52 -10.60
C VAL A 138 -12.41 1.85 -11.28
N LEU A 139 -11.55 2.34 -12.17
CA LEU A 139 -11.80 3.56 -12.92
C LEU A 139 -13.09 3.48 -13.75
N ALA A 140 -13.31 2.38 -14.45
CA ALA A 140 -14.51 2.15 -15.24
C ALA A 140 -15.78 2.04 -14.38
N PHE A 141 -15.69 1.31 -13.26
CA PHE A 141 -16.80 1.06 -12.35
C PHE A 141 -17.24 2.33 -11.60
N THR A 142 -16.27 3.15 -11.19
CA THR A 142 -16.52 4.38 -10.43
C THR A 142 -16.74 5.60 -11.30
N GLY A 143 -16.38 5.56 -12.58
CA GLY A 143 -16.36 6.70 -13.48
C GLY A 143 -15.26 7.71 -13.16
N ALA A 144 -14.33 7.39 -12.26
CA ALA A 144 -13.22 8.26 -11.91
C ALA A 144 -12.16 8.32 -13.02
N LYS A 145 -11.42 9.43 -13.09
CA LYS A 145 -10.33 9.62 -14.07
C LYS A 145 -8.97 9.21 -13.53
N GLU A 146 -8.81 9.21 -12.25
CA GLU A 146 -7.59 8.87 -11.53
C GLU A 146 -7.95 8.17 -10.21
N VAL A 147 -6.99 7.44 -9.65
CA VAL A 147 -7.08 6.80 -8.33
C VAL A 147 -6.02 7.37 -7.39
N ASP A 148 -6.23 7.17 -6.10
CA ASP A 148 -5.16 7.23 -5.12
C ASP A 148 -4.71 5.79 -4.79
N ILE A 149 -3.45 5.60 -4.40
CA ILE A 149 -2.95 4.29 -3.99
C ILE A 149 -2.37 4.39 -2.58
N VAL A 150 -2.74 3.45 -1.74
CA VAL A 150 -2.12 3.19 -0.43
C VAL A 150 -1.52 1.80 -0.48
N ALA A 151 -0.21 1.70 -0.42
CA ALA A 151 0.50 0.44 -0.59
C ALA A 151 1.47 0.19 0.57
N HIS A 152 1.63 -1.06 0.94
CA HIS A 152 2.53 -1.51 1.97
C HIS A 152 3.55 -2.51 1.43
N SER A 153 4.80 -2.41 1.87
CA SER A 153 5.83 -3.40 1.59
C SER A 153 5.97 -3.71 0.08
N LEU A 154 5.85 -4.97 -0.35
CA LEU A 154 5.88 -5.39 -1.75
C LEU A 154 4.87 -4.63 -2.62
N GLY A 155 3.69 -4.32 -2.09
CA GLY A 155 2.67 -3.54 -2.81
C GLY A 155 3.17 -2.16 -3.26
N VAL A 156 4.14 -1.57 -2.57
CA VAL A 156 4.77 -0.30 -2.96
C VAL A 156 5.55 -0.46 -4.26
N THR A 157 6.40 -1.46 -4.34
CA THR A 157 7.20 -1.73 -5.55
C THR A 157 6.34 -2.26 -6.68
N LEU A 158 5.27 -3.02 -6.38
CA LEU A 158 4.28 -3.45 -7.36
C LEU A 158 3.56 -2.25 -8.01
N ALA A 159 3.09 -1.29 -7.22
CA ALA A 159 2.46 -0.08 -7.75
C ALA A 159 3.43 0.72 -8.63
N ARG A 160 4.68 0.87 -8.18
CA ARG A 160 5.73 1.57 -8.92
C ARG A 160 6.05 0.87 -10.24
N GLU A 161 6.18 -0.47 -10.21
CA GLU A 161 6.50 -1.26 -11.40
C GLU A 161 5.36 -1.19 -12.43
N TRP A 162 4.10 -1.25 -11.98
CA TRP A 162 2.96 -1.01 -12.86
C TRP A 162 3.00 0.39 -13.48
N MET A 163 3.22 1.44 -12.67
CA MET A 163 3.32 2.80 -13.17
C MET A 163 4.44 2.96 -14.21
N ARG A 164 5.59 2.30 -13.96
CA ARG A 164 6.72 2.28 -14.88
C ARG A 164 6.40 1.59 -16.21
N GLN A 165 5.86 0.36 -16.13
CA GLN A 165 5.61 -0.45 -17.34
C GLN A 165 4.58 0.19 -18.28
N ASP A 166 3.57 0.83 -17.72
CA ASP A 166 2.41 1.35 -18.44
C ASP A 166 2.43 2.87 -18.61
N GLU A 167 3.48 3.55 -18.15
CA GLU A 167 3.52 5.01 -18.04
C GLU A 167 2.26 5.56 -17.32
N ALA A 168 1.80 4.78 -16.33
CA ALA A 168 0.50 4.98 -15.69
C ALA A 168 0.52 6.00 -14.54
N GLY A 169 1.63 6.67 -14.31
CA GLY A 169 1.73 7.70 -13.26
C GLY A 169 0.64 8.77 -13.33
N ARG A 170 0.18 9.09 -14.55
CA ARG A 170 -0.92 10.05 -14.77
C ARG A 170 -2.29 9.57 -14.26
N LEU A 171 -2.47 8.26 -14.09
CA LEU A 171 -3.70 7.67 -13.54
C LEU A 171 -3.71 7.67 -12.01
N VAL A 172 -2.58 7.99 -11.37
CA VAL A 172 -2.43 8.01 -9.92
C VAL A 172 -2.28 9.46 -9.46
N ARG A 173 -3.26 9.96 -8.72
CA ARG A 173 -3.23 11.32 -8.18
C ARG A 173 -2.27 11.43 -7.00
N ARG A 174 -2.37 10.48 -6.06
CA ARG A 174 -1.56 10.41 -4.85
C ARG A 174 -1.16 8.99 -4.55
N PHE A 175 0.05 8.85 -4.06
CA PHE A 175 0.61 7.57 -3.68
C PHE A 175 1.14 7.62 -2.25
N VAL A 176 0.60 6.78 -1.38
CA VAL A 176 1.09 6.58 -0.01
C VAL A 176 1.88 5.26 0.01
N ALA A 177 3.18 5.38 0.13
CA ALA A 177 4.12 4.27 0.13
C ALA A 177 4.53 3.97 1.57
N ILE A 178 4.00 2.90 2.14
CA ILE A 178 4.25 2.53 3.54
C ILE A 178 5.29 1.43 3.56
N ASP A 179 6.46 1.75 4.07
CA ASP A 179 7.56 0.82 4.34
C ASP A 179 7.93 -0.10 3.17
N GLY A 180 7.99 0.48 1.95
CA GLY A 180 8.27 -0.25 0.72
C GLY A 180 9.77 -0.54 0.52
N PRO A 181 10.12 -1.70 -0.07
CA PRO A 181 11.52 -2.11 -0.28
C PRO A 181 12.16 -1.43 -1.51
N ASN A 182 12.13 -0.10 -1.56
CA ASN A 182 12.63 0.68 -2.70
C ASN A 182 14.15 0.58 -2.88
N GLY A 183 14.88 0.30 -1.80
CA GLY A 183 16.34 0.09 -1.79
C GLY A 183 16.74 -1.36 -1.50
N GLY A 184 15.79 -2.29 -1.50
CA GLY A 184 16.04 -3.71 -1.25
C GLY A 184 15.63 -4.20 0.13
N ILE A 185 15.77 -5.49 0.37
CA ILE A 185 15.36 -6.19 1.60
C ILE A 185 16.54 -6.90 2.22
N ILE A 186 16.87 -6.58 3.46
CA ILE A 186 17.96 -7.19 4.19
C ILE A 186 17.77 -8.70 4.41
N ASN A 187 16.53 -9.18 4.49
CA ASN A 187 16.23 -10.60 4.68
C ASN A 187 16.67 -11.48 3.50
N CYS A 188 16.98 -10.88 2.38
CA CYS A 188 17.59 -11.56 1.24
C CYS A 188 19.11 -11.77 1.40
N SER A 189 19.72 -11.18 2.44
CA SER A 189 21.11 -11.42 2.78
C SER A 189 21.33 -12.88 3.19
N PRO A 190 22.47 -13.50 2.80
CA PRO A 190 22.85 -14.82 3.29
C PRO A 190 22.87 -14.93 4.83
N ASN A 191 23.15 -13.83 5.52
CA ASN A 191 23.25 -13.77 6.99
C ASN A 191 21.91 -13.51 7.69
N ALA A 192 20.88 -13.05 6.96
CA ALA A 192 19.59 -12.69 7.51
C ALA A 192 18.41 -13.40 6.83
N ALA A 193 18.71 -14.32 5.93
CA ALA A 193 17.72 -15.02 5.11
C ALA A 193 16.69 -15.77 5.95
N ASN A 194 15.47 -15.74 5.49
CA ASN A 194 14.34 -16.39 6.11
C ASN A 194 14.16 -17.81 5.54
N TYR A 195 14.93 -18.76 6.08
CA TYR A 195 14.96 -20.14 5.58
C TYR A 195 13.82 -21.02 6.12
N TRP A 196 13.03 -20.55 7.05
CA TRP A 196 11.91 -21.34 7.59
C TRP A 196 10.72 -21.41 6.62
N GLN A 197 10.65 -20.50 5.66
CA GLN A 197 9.62 -20.48 4.64
C GLN A 197 10.21 -20.78 3.27
N ALA A 198 9.61 -21.73 2.56
CA ALA A 198 10.06 -22.09 1.22
C ALA A 198 9.97 -20.90 0.25
N PRO A 199 10.90 -20.73 -0.69
CA PRO A 199 10.85 -19.68 -1.70
C PRO A 199 9.51 -19.67 -2.47
N ALA A 200 8.97 -20.85 -2.79
CA ALA A 200 7.67 -21.00 -3.45
C ALA A 200 6.50 -20.47 -2.62
N ALA A 201 6.69 -20.27 -1.32
CA ALA A 201 5.73 -19.66 -0.41
C ALA A 201 6.13 -18.21 -0.02
N GLY A 202 6.94 -17.54 -0.83
CA GLY A 202 7.37 -16.16 -0.62
C GLY A 202 8.48 -16.00 0.42
N GLY A 203 9.20 -17.06 0.75
CA GLY A 203 10.34 -17.01 1.67
C GLY A 203 11.51 -16.23 1.09
N PHE A 204 12.26 -15.57 1.97
CA PHE A 204 13.41 -14.76 1.61
C PHE A 204 14.69 -15.58 1.74
N THR A 205 15.22 -16.01 0.62
CA THR A 205 16.57 -16.58 0.50
C THR A 205 17.28 -15.88 -0.66
N PRO A 206 18.61 -15.79 -0.68
CA PRO A 206 19.33 -15.02 -1.70
C PRO A 206 18.93 -15.35 -3.15
N ALA A 207 18.57 -16.60 -3.41
CA ALA A 207 18.22 -17.10 -4.75
C ALA A 207 16.71 -17.17 -5.01
N SER A 208 15.85 -16.79 -4.05
CA SER A 208 14.40 -16.77 -4.27
C SER A 208 14.03 -15.67 -5.26
N GLU A 209 12.95 -15.87 -6.01
CA GLU A 209 12.52 -14.95 -7.06
C GLU A 209 12.23 -13.56 -6.52
N VAL A 210 11.64 -13.45 -5.32
CA VAL A 210 11.43 -12.15 -4.66
C VAL A 210 12.77 -11.47 -4.32
N CYS A 211 13.78 -12.23 -3.94
CA CYS A 211 15.11 -11.69 -3.65
C CYS A 211 15.93 -11.40 -4.92
N VAL A 212 15.65 -12.07 -6.02
CA VAL A 212 16.21 -11.69 -7.34
C VAL A 212 15.72 -10.28 -7.74
N GLU A 213 14.48 -9.91 -7.39
CA GLU A 213 13.99 -8.54 -7.59
C GLU A 213 14.50 -7.58 -6.52
N LEU A 214 14.41 -7.94 -5.24
CA LEU A 214 14.48 -6.99 -4.12
C LEU A 214 15.66 -7.23 -3.17
N GLY A 215 16.54 -8.17 -3.43
CA GLY A 215 17.61 -8.55 -2.49
C GLY A 215 18.81 -7.59 -2.45
N SER A 216 18.87 -6.62 -3.33
CA SER A 216 19.93 -5.61 -3.39
C SER A 216 19.42 -4.36 -4.09
N PRO A 217 19.86 -3.15 -3.70
CA PRO A 217 19.62 -1.95 -4.49
C PRO A 217 20.24 -2.04 -5.91
N ASN A 218 21.15 -2.99 -6.09
CA ASN A 218 21.84 -3.24 -7.33
C ASN A 218 21.21 -4.32 -8.22
N THR A 219 20.06 -4.91 -7.84
CA THR A 219 19.32 -5.80 -8.72
C THR A 219 18.91 -5.08 -10.00
N ARG A 220 18.76 -5.83 -11.09
CA ARG A 220 18.26 -5.25 -12.35
C ARG A 220 16.89 -4.60 -12.16
N PHE A 221 16.02 -5.23 -11.38
CA PHE A 221 14.68 -4.75 -11.12
C PHE A 221 14.71 -3.37 -10.43
N LEU A 222 15.39 -3.24 -9.28
CA LEU A 222 15.43 -1.99 -8.54
C LEU A 222 16.19 -0.88 -9.27
N LYS A 223 17.25 -1.21 -10.03
CA LYS A 223 17.92 -0.24 -10.88
C LYS A 223 16.99 0.35 -11.94
N LEU A 224 16.21 -0.48 -12.62
CA LEU A 224 15.23 -0.01 -13.60
C LEU A 224 14.12 0.78 -12.92
N LEU A 225 13.56 0.27 -11.83
CA LEU A 225 12.49 0.92 -11.09
C LEU A 225 12.88 2.30 -10.55
N ASN A 226 14.13 2.45 -10.11
CA ASN A 226 14.62 3.70 -9.52
C ASN A 226 15.24 4.68 -10.54
N ALA A 227 15.44 4.24 -11.78
CA ALA A 227 16.01 5.08 -12.84
C ALA A 227 14.95 5.76 -13.73
N GLU A 228 13.69 5.30 -13.70
CA GLU A 228 12.67 5.77 -14.62
C GLU A 228 12.06 7.11 -14.16
N PRO A 229 12.12 8.14 -15.02
CA PRO A 229 11.35 9.37 -14.81
C PRO A 229 9.85 9.07 -14.87
N GLY A 230 9.06 9.63 -13.96
CA GLY A 230 7.59 9.44 -13.95
C GLY A 230 7.10 8.42 -12.92
N VAL A 231 7.97 7.58 -12.38
CA VAL A 231 7.75 6.81 -11.16
C VAL A 231 8.35 7.52 -9.95
N GLU A 232 9.18 8.54 -10.22
CA GLU A 232 9.69 9.42 -9.17
C GLU A 232 8.57 10.30 -8.61
N PRO A 233 8.59 10.53 -7.30
CA PRO A 233 7.59 11.35 -6.65
C PRO A 233 7.63 12.79 -7.14
N GLY A 234 6.52 13.27 -7.64
CA GLY A 234 6.30 14.66 -8.01
C GLY A 234 5.66 14.84 -9.38
N ARG A 235 4.63 15.69 -9.44
CA ARG A 235 3.88 15.98 -10.68
C ARG A 235 4.72 16.62 -11.78
N ASP A 236 5.82 17.23 -11.43
CA ASP A 236 6.70 17.91 -12.40
C ASP A 236 7.42 16.89 -13.32
N HIS A 237 7.43 15.62 -12.93
CA HIS A 237 7.97 14.50 -13.70
C HIS A 237 6.90 13.52 -14.19
N GLY A 238 5.61 13.88 -14.12
CA GLY A 238 4.49 13.03 -14.59
C GLY A 238 4.07 11.92 -13.61
N GLY A 239 4.70 11.83 -12.45
CA GLY A 239 4.35 10.87 -11.39
C GLY A 239 3.34 11.42 -10.40
N PRO A 240 2.80 10.56 -9.51
CA PRO A 240 1.89 10.98 -8.45
C PRO A 240 2.60 11.84 -7.40
N ARG A 241 1.84 12.64 -6.66
CA ARG A 241 2.33 13.13 -5.38
C ARG A 241 2.52 11.95 -4.44
N THR A 242 3.67 11.87 -3.80
CA THR A 242 4.00 10.71 -2.97
C THR A 242 4.28 11.10 -1.52
N LEU A 243 3.67 10.34 -0.60
CA LEU A 243 4.00 10.29 0.80
C LEU A 243 4.67 8.95 1.09
N VAL A 244 5.87 8.97 1.61
CA VAL A 244 6.53 7.80 2.20
C VAL A 244 6.29 7.82 3.70
N VAL A 245 5.77 6.74 4.25
CA VAL A 245 5.71 6.49 5.69
C VAL A 245 6.64 5.32 5.98
N ARG A 246 7.60 5.51 6.86
CA ARG A 246 8.59 4.47 7.15
C ARG A 246 8.83 4.31 8.64
N ASN A 247 9.12 3.09 9.04
CA ASN A 247 9.67 2.81 10.35
C ASN A 247 11.16 3.22 10.36
N ALA A 248 11.50 4.24 11.15
CA ALA A 248 12.85 4.80 11.20
C ALA A 248 13.66 4.29 12.39
N ASP A 249 13.10 3.41 13.20
CA ASP A 249 13.77 2.95 14.40
C ASP A 249 14.99 2.08 14.11
N LYS A 250 15.03 1.44 12.96
CA LYS A 250 16.24 0.75 12.47
C LYS A 250 16.10 0.34 11.01
N SER A 251 17.15 -0.27 10.49
CA SER A 251 17.20 -0.87 9.17
C SER A 251 15.90 -1.60 8.83
N PHE A 252 15.55 -1.63 7.56
CA PHE A 252 14.40 -2.33 7.03
C PHE A 252 14.49 -3.82 7.38
N VAL A 253 13.98 -4.17 8.54
CA VAL A 253 14.04 -5.52 9.08
C VAL A 253 12.69 -6.18 8.95
N PHE A 254 12.73 -7.39 8.52
CA PHE A 254 11.60 -8.11 8.08
C PHE A 254 11.17 -9.23 9.05
N PHE A 255 9.92 -9.60 8.96
CA PHE A 255 9.29 -10.75 9.58
C PHE A 255 10.12 -12.07 9.49
N PRO A 256 10.19 -12.90 10.52
CA PRO A 256 9.53 -12.80 11.82
C PRO A 256 10.32 -12.03 12.88
N VAL A 257 11.24 -11.23 12.47
CA VAL A 257 12.18 -10.58 13.37
C VAL A 257 11.51 -9.40 14.06
N GLN A 258 11.73 -9.28 15.35
CA GLN A 258 11.16 -8.20 16.16
C GLN A 258 11.78 -6.85 15.79
N ASP A 259 11.02 -5.79 16.04
CA ASP A 259 11.56 -4.46 16.11
C ASP A 259 12.80 -4.44 16.98
N GLY A 260 13.84 -3.85 16.45
CA GLY A 260 15.12 -3.83 17.15
C GLY A 260 16.07 -4.95 16.78
N TYR A 261 15.70 -5.85 15.84
CA TYR A 261 16.71 -6.69 15.22
C TYR A 261 17.76 -5.79 14.58
N ILE A 262 18.91 -5.84 15.14
CA ILE A 262 20.07 -5.16 14.58
C ILE A 262 20.63 -6.11 13.55
N ALA A 263 20.47 -5.75 12.29
CA ALA A 263 21.16 -6.46 11.24
C ALA A 263 22.65 -6.52 11.54
N PRO A 264 23.34 -7.60 11.18
CA PRO A 264 24.79 -7.63 11.22
C PRO A 264 25.35 -6.39 10.52
N VAL A 265 26.29 -5.72 11.15
CA VAL A 265 26.96 -4.56 10.53
C VAL A 265 28.38 -4.96 10.16
N PRO A 266 28.74 -4.87 8.91
CA PRO A 266 27.91 -4.43 7.78
C PRO A 266 26.89 -5.47 7.39
N ALA A 267 25.65 -5.04 7.03
CA ALA A 267 24.69 -5.90 6.38
C ALA A 267 25.16 -6.24 4.97
N GLU A 268 24.84 -7.42 4.49
CA GLU A 268 25.12 -7.84 3.13
C GLU A 268 23.84 -7.91 2.31
N ASP A 269 23.91 -7.56 1.03
CA ASP A 269 22.83 -7.80 0.09
C ASP A 269 22.77 -9.27 -0.36
N SER A 270 21.84 -9.62 -1.23
CA SER A 270 21.70 -10.99 -1.75
C SER A 270 22.92 -11.47 -2.56
N PHE A 271 23.82 -10.57 -2.92
CA PHE A 271 25.08 -10.90 -3.62
C PHE A 271 26.27 -11.03 -2.65
N GLY A 272 26.05 -10.81 -1.34
CA GLY A 272 27.12 -10.81 -0.34
C GLY A 272 27.92 -9.51 -0.29
N HIS A 273 27.41 -8.41 -0.85
CA HIS A 273 28.08 -7.12 -0.81
C HIS A 273 27.62 -6.30 0.41
N PRO A 274 28.54 -5.63 1.10
CA PRO A 274 28.17 -4.71 2.17
C PRO A 274 27.19 -3.64 1.67
N THR A 275 26.05 -3.52 2.32
CA THR A 275 24.94 -2.68 1.85
C THR A 275 24.25 -2.03 3.06
N ASP A 276 23.97 -0.73 2.95
CA ASP A 276 23.14 -0.01 3.92
C ASP A 276 21.68 -0.01 3.49
N PHE A 277 20.85 -0.72 4.23
CA PHE A 277 19.41 -0.77 4.01
C PHE A 277 18.62 0.23 4.85
N SER A 278 19.26 1.07 5.66
CA SER A 278 18.59 1.99 6.61
C SER A 278 17.60 2.95 5.92
N ASN A 279 17.83 3.26 4.66
CA ASN A 279 16.99 4.13 3.86
C ASN A 279 16.22 3.39 2.76
N SER A 280 16.08 2.08 2.86
CA SER A 280 15.44 1.28 1.81
C SER A 280 14.04 1.75 1.45
N ALA A 281 13.24 2.17 2.43
CA ALA A 281 11.89 2.64 2.18
C ALA A 281 11.82 4.08 1.61
N ALA A 282 12.91 4.83 1.59
CA ALA A 282 12.94 6.21 1.11
C ALA A 282 12.70 6.28 -0.40
N LEU A 283 12.05 7.37 -0.84
CA LEU A 283 11.92 7.74 -2.24
C LEU A 283 12.33 9.19 -2.41
N GLN A 284 13.22 9.44 -3.37
CA GLN A 284 13.68 10.78 -3.66
C GLN A 284 12.52 11.66 -4.13
N GLY A 285 12.45 12.91 -3.63
CA GLY A 285 11.38 13.84 -4.00
C GLY A 285 10.03 13.61 -3.33
N ALA A 286 9.82 12.50 -2.61
CA ALA A 286 8.63 12.27 -1.83
C ALA A 286 8.62 13.08 -0.53
N ARG A 287 7.42 13.44 -0.05
CA ARG A 287 7.26 13.81 1.36
C ARG A 287 7.52 12.57 2.20
N GLN A 288 8.42 12.66 3.16
CA GLN A 288 8.73 11.54 4.06
C GLN A 288 8.17 11.80 5.46
N LEU A 289 7.65 10.75 6.07
CA LEU A 289 7.24 10.68 7.47
C LEU A 289 7.98 9.52 8.12
N ASP A 290 8.93 9.86 8.98
CA ASP A 290 9.68 8.90 9.77
C ASP A 290 8.97 8.68 11.10
N LEU A 291 8.60 7.44 11.37
CA LEU A 291 8.01 7.02 12.64
C LEU A 291 9.07 6.30 13.46
N THR A 292 9.22 6.74 14.72
CA THR A 292 10.12 6.15 15.71
C THR A 292 9.32 5.67 16.91
N GLY A 293 9.81 4.67 17.66
CA GLY A 293 9.10 4.09 18.80
C GLY A 293 7.77 3.43 18.39
N GLN A 294 7.59 3.23 17.11
CA GLN A 294 6.37 2.66 16.56
C GLN A 294 6.44 1.15 16.51
N GLY A 295 7.10 0.54 17.41
CA GLY A 295 6.81 -0.82 17.73
C GLY A 295 5.31 -1.00 17.95
N ALA A 296 4.47 -0.47 17.04
CA ALA A 296 3.05 -0.72 17.01
C ALA A 296 2.92 -2.20 16.85
N TYR A 297 2.90 -2.74 17.97
CA TYR A 297 3.06 -4.07 18.38
C TYR A 297 1.88 -4.85 17.78
N ASP A 298 2.17 -5.63 16.78
CA ASP A 298 1.30 -6.75 16.49
C ASP A 298 1.63 -7.82 17.54
N PRO A 299 0.70 -8.19 18.43
CA PRO A 299 0.98 -9.11 19.52
C PRO A 299 1.37 -10.52 19.05
N ILE A 300 1.10 -10.83 17.77
CA ILE A 300 1.42 -12.14 17.18
C ILE A 300 2.74 -12.08 16.42
N LEU A 301 2.99 -11.00 15.69
CA LEU A 301 4.14 -10.89 14.80
C LEU A 301 5.22 -9.96 15.32
N GLY A 302 4.91 -9.08 16.26
CA GLY A 302 5.89 -8.29 16.99
C GLY A 302 6.75 -7.34 16.16
N THR A 303 6.39 -7.04 14.93
CA THR A 303 7.26 -6.31 14.02
C THR A 303 6.70 -4.94 13.66
N GLY A 304 7.54 -3.91 13.74
CA GLY A 304 7.19 -2.56 13.32
C GLY A 304 6.82 -2.45 11.85
N HIS A 305 7.35 -3.33 11.01
CA HIS A 305 7.01 -3.40 9.60
C HIS A 305 5.50 -3.66 9.36
N LEU A 306 4.90 -4.53 10.15
CA LEU A 306 3.47 -4.80 10.10
C LEU A 306 2.68 -3.84 11.01
N GLY A 307 3.23 -3.55 12.18
CA GLY A 307 2.64 -2.63 13.15
C GLY A 307 2.43 -1.21 12.62
N ILE A 308 3.26 -0.75 11.70
CA ILE A 308 3.16 0.59 11.07
C ILE A 308 1.78 0.83 10.44
N LEU A 309 1.11 -0.21 9.93
CA LEU A 309 -0.24 -0.12 9.38
C LEU A 309 -1.32 0.13 10.46
N ASN A 310 -1.05 -0.26 11.70
CA ASN A 310 -1.94 -0.05 12.83
C ASN A 310 -1.67 1.29 13.55
N SER A 311 -0.55 1.96 13.22
CA SER A 311 -0.17 3.22 13.83
C SER A 311 -1.23 4.30 13.59
N PRO A 312 -1.75 4.97 14.63
CA PRO A 312 -2.63 6.12 14.47
C PRO A 312 -2.01 7.23 13.64
N GLN A 313 -0.69 7.45 13.77
CA GLN A 313 0.03 8.47 13.00
C GLN A 313 0.08 8.12 11.52
N THR A 314 0.28 6.85 11.17
CA THR A 314 0.23 6.40 9.76
C THR A 314 -1.15 6.65 9.17
N ARG A 315 -2.21 6.27 9.89
CA ARG A 315 -3.60 6.46 9.44
C ARG A 315 -3.95 7.93 9.27
N GLN A 316 -3.61 8.75 10.27
CA GLN A 316 -3.84 10.19 10.23
C GLN A 316 -3.09 10.84 9.07
N ALA A 317 -1.79 10.56 8.92
CA ALA A 317 -0.98 11.12 7.84
C ALA A 317 -1.48 10.69 6.45
N THR A 318 -1.94 9.44 6.33
CA THR A 318 -2.57 8.93 5.10
C THR A 318 -3.82 9.74 4.76
N PHE A 319 -4.75 9.88 5.71
CA PHE A 319 -5.97 10.65 5.52
C PHE A 319 -5.68 12.12 5.14
N GLU A 320 -4.84 12.80 5.92
CA GLU A 320 -4.46 14.19 5.65
C GLU A 320 -3.82 14.36 4.26
N PHE A 321 -2.96 13.42 3.88
CA PHE A 321 -2.30 13.47 2.58
C PHE A 321 -3.29 13.24 1.44
N LEU A 322 -4.22 12.30 1.57
CA LEU A 322 -5.22 11.98 0.54
C LEU A 322 -6.28 13.09 0.39
N THR A 323 -6.55 13.87 1.44
CA THR A 323 -7.56 14.95 1.44
C THR A 323 -6.97 16.35 1.28
N ALA A 324 -5.65 16.51 1.38
CA ALA A 324 -5.01 17.81 1.26
C ALA A 324 -5.40 18.53 -0.04
N HIS A 325 -5.79 19.78 0.05
CA HIS A 325 -6.02 20.62 -1.14
C HIS A 325 -4.67 20.90 -1.82
N PRO A 326 -4.61 20.90 -3.16
CA PRO A 326 -3.40 21.36 -3.83
C PRO A 326 -3.10 22.80 -3.40
N PRO A 327 -1.83 23.17 -3.22
CA PRO A 327 -1.49 24.57 -2.95
C PRO A 327 -2.11 25.45 -4.04
N ARG A 328 -2.78 26.52 -3.64
CA ARG A 328 -3.25 27.54 -4.60
C ARG A 328 -1.99 28.08 -5.30
N ARG A 329 -1.95 27.96 -6.61
CA ARG A 329 -0.91 28.56 -7.44
C ARG A 329 -1.09 30.08 -7.46
#